data_912dc64d59abac5142799a8c22f79959
#
_entry.id   912dc64d59abac5142799a8c22f79959
#
_cell.length_a   1.000
_cell.length_b   1.000
_cell.length_c   1.000
_cell.angle_alpha   90.00
_cell.angle_beta   90.00
_cell.angle_gamma   90.00
#
_symmetry.space_group_name_H-M   'P 1'
#
loop_
_entity.id
_entity.type
_entity.pdbx_description
1 polymer ?
#
loop_
_entity_poly.entity_id
_entity_poly.type
_entity_poly.pdbx_seq_one_letter_code
_entity_poly.pdbx_strand_id
1 'polypeptide(L)'
;MGKKDRDEWIVKCPKCGRVRESCRHISREDVHRIVRLLDAGVEVYQAEDEHESAEPHVHEPLRPVAQVVQPRFTLADLVLADPTREGLFDALAELRHKGLMYRRWGLKKVVKKTKGLTLLFAGPPGTGKTMAAEAISSELGRPMHVVNYAQLENMWVGETEKNIEAVFRAALKAGAVLFFDEADAVFQRRGFMATPWMNRDVNVLLTQMENFPGIVVLATNLARVMDRALDRRIDIAVEFPVPDAALRRKIYARLVPKEAPLAKGVDFGVLAAKYPLSGGSILNVVRQAMRNSLRRGKRHSITMDDFVRAADQEMKKSALLSTDHLQEAPRRERIRGYA
;
A
#
# COMPACT_ATOMS: atom_id res chain seq x y z
N MET A 1 -25.82 -37.81 -21.23
CA MET A 1 -26.08 -36.36 -21.18
C MET A 1 -26.36 -35.92 -22.61
N GLY A 2 -27.64 -35.56 -22.90
CA GLY A 2 -28.13 -35.30 -24.26
C GLY A 2 -27.65 -33.92 -24.73
N LYS A 3 -27.35 -33.84 -26.03
CA LYS A 3 -27.15 -32.57 -26.76
C LYS A 3 -28.41 -31.71 -26.61
N LYS A 4 -28.36 -30.67 -25.79
CA LYS A 4 -29.33 -29.58 -25.83
C LYS A 4 -28.99 -28.66 -27.01
N ASP A 5 -30.00 -28.31 -27.77
CA ASP A 5 -29.91 -27.47 -28.95
C ASP A 5 -29.26 -26.12 -28.64
N ARG A 6 -28.33 -25.72 -29.52
CA ARG A 6 -27.52 -24.48 -29.40
C ARG A 6 -28.31 -23.19 -29.59
N ASP A 7 -29.61 -23.29 -29.86
CA ASP A 7 -30.45 -22.12 -30.22
C ASP A 7 -31.22 -21.49 -29.06
N GLU A 8 -31.05 -21.98 -27.80
CA GLU A 8 -31.84 -21.54 -26.64
C GLU A 8 -31.13 -20.53 -25.73
N TRP A 9 -29.93 -20.04 -26.08
CA TRP A 9 -29.24 -19.08 -25.19
C TRP A 9 -29.66 -17.64 -25.53
N ILE A 10 -30.49 -17.06 -24.64
CA ILE A 10 -30.90 -15.66 -24.72
C ILE A 10 -29.88 -14.79 -23.98
N VAL A 11 -29.04 -14.05 -24.69
CA VAL A 11 -28.08 -13.13 -24.12
C VAL A 11 -28.72 -11.75 -23.97
N LYS A 12 -28.99 -11.31 -22.75
CA LYS A 12 -29.49 -9.95 -22.44
C LYS A 12 -28.31 -8.97 -22.28
N CYS A 13 -28.42 -7.79 -22.85
CA CYS A 13 -27.43 -6.73 -22.74
C CYS A 13 -27.41 -6.14 -21.32
N PRO A 14 -26.27 -6.13 -20.62
CA PRO A 14 -26.18 -5.57 -19.25
C PRO A 14 -26.40 -4.05 -19.19
N LYS A 15 -26.30 -3.33 -20.35
CA LYS A 15 -26.50 -1.88 -20.41
C LYS A 15 -27.94 -1.44 -20.66
N CYS A 16 -28.73 -2.23 -21.39
CA CYS A 16 -30.09 -1.83 -21.80
C CYS A 16 -31.15 -2.90 -21.56
N GLY A 17 -30.80 -4.08 -21.01
CA GLY A 17 -31.71 -5.18 -20.71
C GLY A 17 -32.33 -5.89 -21.93
N ARG A 18 -32.03 -5.45 -23.18
CA ARG A 18 -32.61 -5.99 -24.41
C ARG A 18 -31.88 -7.25 -24.88
N VAL A 19 -32.61 -8.17 -25.47
CA VAL A 19 -32.01 -9.34 -26.12
C VAL A 19 -31.24 -8.96 -27.39
N ARG A 20 -30.32 -9.83 -27.84
CA ARG A 20 -29.34 -9.56 -28.88
C ARG A 20 -29.94 -8.93 -30.14
N GLU A 21 -31.10 -9.41 -30.62
CA GLU A 21 -31.72 -8.97 -31.89
C GLU A 21 -32.17 -7.50 -31.87
N SER A 22 -32.40 -6.94 -30.69
CA SER A 22 -32.86 -5.55 -30.51
C SER A 22 -31.83 -4.64 -29.82
N CYS A 23 -30.60 -5.14 -29.55
CA CYS A 23 -29.57 -4.42 -28.84
C CYS A 23 -28.39 -4.02 -29.74
N ARG A 24 -28.11 -2.70 -29.82
CA ARG A 24 -26.93 -2.16 -30.53
C ARG A 24 -25.60 -2.25 -29.75
N HIS A 25 -25.62 -2.68 -28.50
CA HIS A 25 -24.45 -2.70 -27.64
C HIS A 25 -23.73 -4.05 -27.54
N ILE A 26 -24.27 -5.11 -28.14
CA ILE A 26 -23.68 -6.45 -28.19
C ILE A 26 -23.25 -6.75 -29.63
N SER A 27 -21.94 -6.86 -29.84
CA SER A 27 -21.40 -7.21 -31.15
C SER A 27 -21.47 -8.73 -31.40
N ARG A 28 -21.36 -9.12 -32.71
CA ARG A 28 -21.23 -10.54 -33.05
C ARG A 28 -20.01 -11.21 -32.43
N GLU A 29 -18.93 -10.45 -32.23
CA GLU A 29 -17.70 -10.95 -31.63
C GLU A 29 -17.86 -11.24 -30.13
N ASP A 30 -18.62 -10.41 -29.40
CA ASP A 30 -18.91 -10.64 -27.97
C ASP A 30 -19.69 -11.93 -27.77
N VAL A 31 -20.64 -12.24 -28.65
CA VAL A 31 -21.40 -13.49 -28.58
C VAL A 31 -20.51 -14.70 -28.87
N HIS A 32 -19.63 -14.62 -29.86
CA HIS A 32 -18.69 -15.70 -30.16
C HIS A 32 -17.70 -15.93 -29.01
N ARG A 33 -17.35 -14.89 -28.28
CA ARG A 33 -16.49 -14.96 -27.10
C ARG A 33 -17.18 -15.64 -25.92
N ILE A 34 -18.46 -15.31 -25.70
CA ILE A 34 -19.30 -15.94 -24.65
C ILE A 34 -19.52 -17.43 -24.97
N VAL A 35 -19.83 -17.78 -26.21
CA VAL A 35 -20.00 -19.17 -26.63
C VAL A 35 -18.72 -19.98 -26.46
N ARG A 36 -17.54 -19.42 -26.79
CA ARG A 36 -16.26 -20.11 -26.54
C ARG A 36 -15.96 -20.33 -25.05
N LEU A 37 -16.38 -19.41 -24.19
CA LEU A 37 -16.22 -19.56 -22.74
C LEU A 37 -17.13 -20.67 -22.19
N LEU A 38 -18.33 -20.80 -22.72
CA LEU A 38 -19.28 -21.88 -22.39
C LEU A 38 -18.77 -23.24 -22.87
N ASP A 39 -18.22 -23.32 -24.10
CA ASP A 39 -17.60 -24.54 -24.63
C ASP A 39 -16.34 -24.96 -23.87
N ALA A 40 -15.68 -24.04 -23.16
CA ALA A 40 -14.53 -24.28 -22.29
C ALA A 40 -14.90 -24.71 -20.87
N GLY A 41 -16.18 -24.98 -20.56
CA GLY A 41 -16.64 -25.46 -19.27
C GLY A 41 -16.67 -24.39 -18.16
N VAL A 42 -16.72 -23.11 -18.51
CA VAL A 42 -16.92 -22.02 -17.56
C VAL A 42 -18.41 -21.90 -17.25
N GLU A 43 -18.81 -22.19 -16.01
CA GLU A 43 -20.20 -22.01 -15.57
C GLU A 43 -20.58 -20.53 -15.61
N VAL A 44 -21.56 -20.20 -16.44
CA VAL A 44 -22.18 -18.86 -16.46
C VAL A 44 -23.45 -18.95 -15.63
N TYR A 45 -23.49 -18.28 -14.49
CA TYR A 45 -24.67 -18.26 -13.63
C TYR A 45 -25.82 -17.55 -14.29
N GLN A 46 -26.99 -18.21 -14.40
CA GLN A 46 -28.27 -17.55 -14.65
C GLN A 46 -28.70 -16.85 -13.36
N ALA A 47 -29.03 -15.56 -13.44
CA ALA A 47 -29.78 -14.90 -12.39
C ALA A 47 -31.22 -15.40 -12.48
N GLU A 48 -31.67 -16.19 -11.49
CA GLU A 48 -33.08 -16.52 -11.32
C GLU A 48 -33.87 -15.26 -11.01
N ASP A 49 -34.99 -15.08 -11.74
CA ASP A 49 -35.91 -13.96 -11.56
C ASP A 49 -36.66 -14.13 -10.24
N GLU A 50 -36.22 -13.47 -9.16
CA GLU A 50 -37.09 -13.18 -8.04
C GLU A 50 -37.73 -11.81 -8.25
N HIS A 51 -39.01 -11.81 -8.60
CA HIS A 51 -39.88 -10.67 -8.57
C HIS A 51 -40.15 -10.25 -7.12
N GLU A 52 -39.41 -9.28 -6.62
CA GLU A 52 -39.84 -8.49 -5.49
C GLU A 52 -39.63 -7.01 -5.78
N SER A 53 -40.74 -6.27 -5.72
CA SER A 53 -40.84 -4.85 -6.00
C SER A 53 -40.08 -4.05 -4.93
N ALA A 54 -38.81 -3.75 -5.21
CA ALA A 54 -38.03 -2.78 -4.47
C ALA A 54 -37.64 -1.65 -5.42
N GLU A 55 -37.86 -0.42 -4.99
CA GLU A 55 -37.45 0.79 -5.68
C GLU A 55 -35.96 0.70 -6.06
N PRO A 56 -35.53 1.29 -7.19
CA PRO A 56 -34.15 1.23 -7.60
C PRO A 56 -33.28 2.02 -6.61
N HIS A 57 -32.71 1.34 -5.65
CA HIS A 57 -31.55 1.88 -4.95
C HIS A 57 -30.47 2.11 -6.01
N VAL A 58 -30.23 3.37 -6.33
CA VAL A 58 -29.10 3.82 -7.13
C VAL A 58 -27.86 3.36 -6.36
N HIS A 59 -27.30 2.22 -6.74
CA HIS A 59 -25.98 1.83 -6.28
C HIS A 59 -25.01 2.89 -6.82
N GLU A 60 -24.63 3.83 -5.96
CA GLU A 60 -23.43 4.63 -6.20
C GLU A 60 -22.31 3.64 -6.56
N PRO A 61 -21.54 3.90 -7.64
CA PRO A 61 -20.43 3.04 -7.98
C PRO A 61 -19.51 2.96 -6.76
N LEU A 62 -19.33 1.75 -6.22
CA LEU A 62 -18.42 1.48 -5.10
C LEU A 62 -17.12 2.23 -5.37
N ARG A 63 -16.83 3.26 -4.57
CA ARG A 63 -15.55 3.97 -4.66
C ARG A 63 -14.47 2.90 -4.53
N PRO A 64 -13.46 2.89 -5.40
CA PRO A 64 -12.46 1.83 -5.36
C PRO A 64 -11.79 1.83 -3.99
N VAL A 65 -12.02 0.77 -3.22
CA VAL A 65 -11.49 0.59 -1.84
C VAL A 65 -9.96 0.49 -1.86
N ALA A 66 -9.38 0.18 -3.02
CA ALA A 66 -7.95 0.16 -3.26
C ALA A 66 -7.60 1.05 -4.45
N GLN A 67 -6.60 1.90 -4.27
CA GLN A 67 -6.05 2.68 -5.36
C GLN A 67 -5.06 1.82 -6.15
N VAL A 68 -5.31 1.66 -7.46
CA VAL A 68 -4.36 0.98 -8.35
C VAL A 68 -3.25 1.94 -8.72
N VAL A 69 -2.02 1.61 -8.36
CA VAL A 69 -0.81 2.40 -8.65
C VAL A 69 0.08 1.59 -9.60
N GLN A 70 0.47 2.22 -10.70
CA GLN A 70 1.56 1.68 -11.53
C GLN A 70 2.89 2.07 -10.88
N PRO A 71 3.79 1.11 -10.63
CA PRO A 71 5.07 1.38 -9.99
C PRO A 71 5.90 2.37 -10.80
N ARG A 72 6.41 3.41 -10.13
CA ARG A 72 7.24 4.47 -10.74
C ARG A 72 8.70 4.38 -10.31
N PHE A 73 8.94 3.72 -9.18
CA PHE A 73 10.27 3.57 -8.60
C PHE A 73 10.80 2.17 -8.86
N THR A 74 12.13 2.10 -8.99
CA THR A 74 12.91 0.87 -9.10
C THR A 74 13.86 0.75 -7.91
N LEU A 75 14.51 -0.40 -7.73
CA LEU A 75 15.53 -0.57 -6.68
C LEU A 75 16.69 0.41 -6.84
N ALA A 76 17.01 0.83 -8.06
CA ALA A 76 18.07 1.80 -8.34
C ALA A 76 17.73 3.22 -7.84
N ASP A 77 16.47 3.52 -7.61
CA ASP A 77 16.02 4.80 -7.08
C ASP A 77 16.15 4.89 -5.56
N LEU A 78 16.28 3.75 -4.89
CA LEU A 78 16.34 3.66 -3.44
C LEU A 78 17.75 3.89 -2.91
N VAL A 79 17.84 4.73 -1.89
CA VAL A 79 19.07 4.94 -1.11
C VAL A 79 18.80 4.41 0.30
N LEU A 80 19.22 3.18 0.57
CA LEU A 80 18.91 2.42 1.78
C LEU A 80 20.16 2.02 2.53
N ALA A 81 20.02 1.77 3.83
CA ALA A 81 21.03 1.10 4.63
C ALA A 81 21.24 -0.34 4.12
N ASP A 82 22.45 -0.88 4.28
CA ASP A 82 22.79 -2.21 3.75
C ASP A 82 21.86 -3.31 4.32
N PRO A 83 21.54 -3.39 5.62
CA PRO A 83 20.62 -4.41 6.12
C PRO A 83 19.20 -4.30 5.53
N THR A 84 18.68 -3.07 5.34
CA THR A 84 17.39 -2.86 4.70
C THR A 84 17.41 -3.35 3.25
N ARG A 85 18.48 -3.06 2.53
CA ARG A 85 18.66 -3.49 1.14
C ARG A 85 18.74 -5.01 1.04
N GLU A 86 19.52 -5.66 1.91
CA GLU A 86 19.62 -7.12 1.97
C GLU A 86 18.26 -7.77 2.23
N GLY A 87 17.48 -7.27 3.20
CA GLY A 87 16.13 -7.77 3.46
C GLY A 87 15.18 -7.65 2.26
N LEU A 88 15.29 -6.59 1.45
CA LEU A 88 14.53 -6.47 0.20
C LEU A 88 15.00 -7.48 -0.87
N PHE A 89 16.30 -7.73 -0.97
CA PHE A 89 16.83 -8.74 -1.90
C PHE A 89 16.43 -10.16 -1.49
N ASP A 90 16.40 -10.47 -0.21
CA ASP A 90 15.91 -11.76 0.31
C ASP A 90 14.44 -11.96 -0.05
N ALA A 91 13.60 -10.93 0.15
CA ALA A 91 12.21 -10.96 -0.25
C ALA A 91 12.03 -11.21 -1.75
N LEU A 92 12.81 -10.51 -2.59
CA LEU A 92 12.76 -10.69 -4.04
C LEU A 92 13.29 -12.05 -4.47
N ALA A 93 14.33 -12.58 -3.82
CA ALA A 93 14.88 -13.91 -4.09
C ALA A 93 13.82 -14.98 -3.81
N GLU A 94 13.12 -14.90 -2.66
CA GLU A 94 12.04 -15.83 -2.35
C GLU A 94 10.91 -15.73 -3.38
N LEU A 95 10.46 -14.52 -3.71
CA LEU A 95 9.38 -14.30 -4.67
C LEU A 95 9.70 -14.84 -6.07
N ARG A 96 10.93 -14.62 -6.55
CA ARG A 96 11.39 -15.08 -7.88
C ARG A 96 11.60 -16.58 -7.91
N HIS A 97 12.11 -17.16 -6.83
CA HIS A 97 12.51 -18.57 -6.75
C HIS A 97 11.56 -19.45 -5.95
N LYS A 98 10.35 -18.97 -5.64
CA LYS A 98 9.34 -19.70 -4.87
C LYS A 98 9.09 -21.11 -5.42
N GLY A 99 8.99 -21.26 -6.74
CA GLY A 99 8.80 -22.54 -7.39
C GLY A 99 9.96 -23.52 -7.13
N LEU A 100 11.19 -23.04 -7.10
CA LEU A 100 12.40 -23.81 -6.80
C LEU A 100 12.39 -24.26 -5.33
N MET A 101 12.19 -23.33 -4.39
CA MET A 101 12.22 -23.62 -2.96
C MET A 101 11.11 -24.61 -2.54
N TYR A 102 9.87 -24.29 -2.92
CA TYR A 102 8.71 -25.04 -2.44
C TYR A 102 8.51 -26.38 -3.17
N ARG A 103 8.77 -26.43 -4.48
CA ARG A 103 8.55 -27.66 -5.27
C ARG A 103 9.82 -28.50 -5.36
N ARG A 104 10.94 -27.93 -5.85
CA ARG A 104 12.14 -28.68 -6.19
C ARG A 104 12.96 -29.04 -4.95
N TRP A 105 13.12 -28.11 -3.99
CA TRP A 105 13.81 -28.37 -2.72
C TRP A 105 12.89 -29.00 -1.69
N GLY A 106 11.59 -29.12 -1.98
CA GLY A 106 10.65 -29.87 -1.15
C GLY A 106 10.15 -29.14 0.08
N LEU A 107 10.32 -27.82 0.20
CA LEU A 107 9.86 -27.02 1.34
C LEU A 107 8.34 -27.18 1.56
N LYS A 108 7.56 -27.41 0.47
CA LYS A 108 6.12 -27.72 0.55
C LYS A 108 5.77 -28.92 1.44
N LYS A 109 6.70 -29.87 1.61
CA LYS A 109 6.49 -31.08 2.45
C LYS A 109 6.59 -30.75 3.93
N VAL A 110 7.33 -29.70 4.28
CA VAL A 110 7.59 -29.28 5.66
C VAL A 110 6.66 -28.14 6.08
N VAL A 111 6.46 -27.15 5.19
CA VAL A 111 5.64 -25.97 5.46
C VAL A 111 4.27 -26.15 4.86
N LYS A 112 3.23 -26.25 5.71
CA LYS A 112 1.83 -26.40 5.26
C LYS A 112 1.29 -25.15 4.58
N LYS A 113 1.84 -23.96 4.89
CA LYS A 113 1.44 -22.64 4.37
C LYS A 113 2.24 -22.33 3.11
N THR A 114 1.63 -22.48 1.94
CA THR A 114 2.31 -22.28 0.64
C THR A 114 1.66 -21.17 -0.20
N LYS A 115 0.79 -20.34 0.39
CA LYS A 115 -0.12 -19.56 -0.44
C LYS A 115 0.43 -18.21 -0.89
N GLY A 116 1.04 -17.41 -0.05
CA GLY A 116 1.51 -16.07 -0.40
C GLY A 116 2.86 -15.74 0.22
N LEU A 117 3.23 -14.48 0.17
CA LEU A 117 4.33 -13.90 0.95
C LEU A 117 3.84 -12.61 1.59
N THR A 118 4.00 -12.50 2.90
CA THR A 118 3.67 -11.31 3.66
C THR A 118 4.95 -10.64 4.14
N LEU A 119 5.16 -9.41 3.67
CA LEU A 119 6.29 -8.56 4.04
C LEU A 119 5.83 -7.52 5.04
N LEU A 120 6.66 -7.24 6.04
CA LEU A 120 6.48 -6.13 6.94
C LEU A 120 7.60 -5.11 6.73
N PHE A 121 7.24 -3.86 6.46
CA PHE A 121 8.15 -2.72 6.41
C PHE A 121 7.93 -1.86 7.65
N ALA A 122 8.89 -1.86 8.56
CA ALA A 122 8.79 -1.17 9.83
C ALA A 122 9.84 -0.05 9.93
N GLY A 123 9.45 1.13 10.41
CA GLY A 123 10.36 2.24 10.63
C GLY A 123 9.70 3.60 10.60
N PRO A 124 10.37 4.67 11.01
CA PRO A 124 9.82 6.01 11.08
C PRO A 124 9.26 6.53 9.75
N PRO A 125 8.38 7.54 9.78
CA PRO A 125 7.84 8.13 8.56
C PRO A 125 8.94 8.76 7.71
N GLY A 126 8.76 8.71 6.37
CA GLY A 126 9.70 9.28 5.41
C GLY A 126 11.02 8.52 5.23
N THR A 127 11.13 7.27 5.68
CA THR A 127 12.32 6.42 5.48
C THR A 127 12.31 5.60 4.19
N GLY A 128 11.22 5.67 3.38
CA GLY A 128 11.17 5.07 2.04
C GLY A 128 10.37 3.77 1.93
N LYS A 129 9.56 3.40 2.92
CA LYS A 129 8.75 2.16 2.92
C LYS A 129 7.85 2.02 1.70
N THR A 130 7.07 3.05 1.38
CA THR A 130 6.16 3.06 0.22
C THR A 130 6.94 2.98 -1.10
N MET A 131 8.07 3.72 -1.22
CA MET A 131 8.95 3.62 -2.39
C MET A 131 9.52 2.21 -2.57
N ALA A 132 9.88 1.54 -1.48
CA ALA A 132 10.39 0.17 -1.52
C ALA A 132 9.30 -0.83 -1.96
N ALA A 133 8.05 -0.66 -1.52
CA ALA A 133 6.93 -1.47 -2.00
C ALA A 133 6.68 -1.28 -3.50
N GLU A 134 6.71 -0.03 -3.99
CA GLU A 134 6.65 0.26 -5.43
C GLU A 134 7.82 -0.38 -6.19
N ALA A 135 9.04 -0.30 -5.65
CA ALA A 135 10.22 -0.88 -6.29
C ALA A 135 10.13 -2.42 -6.38
N ILE A 136 9.65 -3.10 -5.33
CA ILE A 136 9.38 -4.54 -5.39
C ILE A 136 8.34 -4.85 -6.46
N SER A 137 7.23 -4.09 -6.51
CA SER A 137 6.20 -4.27 -7.53
C SER A 137 6.75 -4.10 -8.95
N SER A 138 7.61 -3.08 -9.15
CA SER A 138 8.32 -2.83 -10.42
C SER A 138 9.21 -4.00 -10.82
N GLU A 139 10.03 -4.51 -9.91
CA GLU A 139 10.94 -5.64 -10.13
C GLU A 139 10.21 -6.95 -10.49
N LEU A 140 8.97 -7.07 -10.06
CA LEU A 140 8.11 -8.21 -10.34
C LEU A 140 7.23 -8.00 -11.58
N GLY A 141 7.24 -6.80 -12.18
CA GLY A 141 6.35 -6.45 -13.30
C GLY A 141 4.87 -6.48 -12.94
N ARG A 142 4.51 -6.13 -11.70
CA ARG A 142 3.14 -6.21 -11.18
C ARG A 142 2.62 -4.83 -10.80
N PRO A 143 1.33 -4.53 -10.98
CA PRO A 143 0.72 -3.34 -10.42
C PRO A 143 0.68 -3.42 -8.89
N MET A 144 0.54 -2.28 -8.21
CA MET A 144 0.38 -2.20 -6.76
C MET A 144 -1.03 -1.70 -6.43
N HIS A 145 -1.72 -2.42 -5.56
CA HIS A 145 -2.99 -1.99 -4.97
C HIS A 145 -2.73 -1.41 -3.59
N VAL A 146 -2.84 -0.10 -3.46
CA VAL A 146 -2.66 0.62 -2.20
C VAL A 146 -3.99 0.65 -1.46
N VAL A 147 -4.00 0.14 -0.24
CA VAL A 147 -5.15 0.09 0.64
C VAL A 147 -4.92 1.02 1.82
N ASN A 148 -5.82 1.98 2.00
CA ASN A 148 -5.88 2.78 3.21
C ASN A 148 -6.95 2.18 4.14
N TYR A 149 -6.53 1.68 5.29
CA TYR A 149 -7.45 1.02 6.22
C TYR A 149 -8.53 1.97 6.77
N ALA A 150 -8.22 3.23 7.00
CA ALA A 150 -9.20 4.21 7.44
C ALA A 150 -10.36 4.40 6.43
N GLN A 151 -10.08 4.23 5.14
CA GLN A 151 -11.11 4.24 4.10
C GLN A 151 -11.97 2.97 4.11
N LEU A 152 -11.37 1.81 4.44
CA LEU A 152 -12.10 0.55 4.59
C LEU A 152 -13.15 0.62 5.72
N GLU A 153 -12.80 1.25 6.83
CA GLU A 153 -13.64 1.38 8.02
C GLU A 153 -14.80 2.36 7.83
N ASN A 154 -14.55 3.48 7.13
CA ASN A 154 -15.56 4.54 6.92
C ASN A 154 -16.64 4.18 5.88
N MET A 155 -16.48 3.09 5.15
CA MET A 155 -17.46 2.60 4.19
C MET A 155 -18.49 1.68 4.86
N TRP A 156 -19.46 2.28 5.58
CA TRP A 156 -20.67 1.64 6.13
C TRP A 156 -20.42 0.58 7.21
N VAL A 157 -20.91 0.85 8.40
CA VAL A 157 -20.97 -0.11 9.52
C VAL A 157 -21.72 -1.37 9.05
N GLY A 158 -21.00 -2.52 9.00
CA GLY A 158 -21.56 -3.82 8.60
C GLY A 158 -21.06 -4.39 7.26
N GLU A 159 -20.37 -3.61 6.42
CA GLU A 159 -19.84 -4.09 5.13
C GLU A 159 -18.31 -4.23 5.07
N THR A 160 -17.60 -3.91 6.15
CA THR A 160 -16.13 -3.94 6.22
C THR A 160 -15.55 -5.29 5.80
N GLU A 161 -16.18 -6.39 6.21
CA GLU A 161 -15.74 -7.75 5.85
C GLU A 161 -15.79 -7.98 4.34
N LYS A 162 -16.92 -7.64 3.70
CA LYS A 162 -17.10 -7.77 2.25
C LYS A 162 -16.11 -6.91 1.48
N ASN A 163 -15.81 -5.72 1.99
CA ASN A 163 -14.85 -4.79 1.40
C ASN A 163 -13.42 -5.33 1.48
N ILE A 164 -13.03 -5.90 2.63
CA ILE A 164 -11.73 -6.58 2.79
C ILE A 164 -11.62 -7.72 1.77
N GLU A 165 -12.62 -8.60 1.69
CA GLU A 165 -12.63 -9.71 0.72
C GLU A 165 -12.56 -9.22 -0.73
N ALA A 166 -13.30 -8.16 -1.07
CA ALA A 166 -13.30 -7.58 -2.40
C ALA A 166 -11.92 -7.05 -2.80
N VAL A 167 -11.19 -6.40 -1.87
CA VAL A 167 -9.82 -5.91 -2.09
C VAL A 167 -8.87 -7.07 -2.40
N PHE A 168 -8.88 -8.14 -1.60
CA PHE A 168 -8.03 -9.30 -1.82
C PHE A 168 -8.35 -10.01 -3.14
N ARG A 169 -9.64 -10.14 -3.48
CA ARG A 169 -10.11 -10.71 -4.74
C ARG A 169 -9.68 -9.87 -5.94
N ALA A 170 -9.80 -8.54 -5.86
CA ALA A 170 -9.37 -7.62 -6.91
C ALA A 170 -7.86 -7.68 -7.14
N ALA A 171 -7.06 -7.68 -6.06
CA ALA A 171 -5.61 -7.80 -6.13
C ALA A 171 -5.18 -9.14 -6.75
N LEU A 172 -5.84 -10.23 -6.38
CA LEU A 172 -5.58 -11.57 -6.95
C LEU A 172 -5.86 -11.59 -8.46
N LYS A 173 -7.01 -11.06 -8.87
CA LYS A 173 -7.41 -10.98 -10.29
C LYS A 173 -6.43 -10.15 -11.13
N ALA A 174 -5.92 -9.07 -10.56
CA ALA A 174 -4.94 -8.20 -11.23
C ALA A 174 -3.50 -8.74 -11.15
N GLY A 175 -3.23 -9.80 -10.36
CA GLY A 175 -1.87 -10.25 -10.06
C GLY A 175 -1.05 -9.19 -9.30
N ALA A 176 -1.73 -8.27 -8.60
CA ALA A 176 -1.13 -7.11 -7.97
C ALA A 176 -0.40 -7.46 -6.67
N VAL A 177 0.56 -6.61 -6.30
CA VAL A 177 1.08 -6.52 -4.93
C VAL A 177 0.09 -5.70 -4.10
N LEU A 178 -0.37 -6.27 -3.00
CA LEU A 178 -1.30 -5.61 -2.09
C LEU A 178 -0.50 -4.87 -1.01
N PHE A 179 -0.63 -3.55 -0.96
CA PHE A 179 0.12 -2.71 -0.04
C PHE A 179 -0.82 -2.02 0.95
N PHE A 180 -0.64 -2.30 2.23
CA PHE A 180 -1.33 -1.63 3.32
C PHE A 180 -0.40 -0.58 3.92
N ASP A 181 -0.72 0.70 3.68
CA ASP A 181 -0.04 1.79 4.35
C ASP A 181 -0.67 2.05 5.72
N GLU A 182 0.14 2.53 6.67
CA GLU A 182 -0.29 2.80 8.04
C GLU A 182 -0.97 1.59 8.72
N ALA A 183 -0.38 0.41 8.54
CA ALA A 183 -0.92 -0.83 9.10
C ALA A 183 -1.05 -0.81 10.65
N ASP A 184 -0.33 0.08 11.32
CA ASP A 184 -0.48 0.36 12.74
C ASP A 184 -1.89 0.81 13.12
N ALA A 185 -2.60 1.56 12.27
CA ALA A 185 -4.00 1.95 12.51
C ALA A 185 -4.92 0.72 12.68
N VAL A 186 -4.61 -0.38 12.00
CA VAL A 186 -5.35 -1.65 12.09
C VAL A 186 -5.05 -2.39 13.40
N PHE A 187 -3.78 -2.44 13.78
CA PHE A 187 -3.29 -3.38 14.79
C PHE A 187 -3.18 -2.78 16.19
N GLN A 188 -3.09 -1.45 16.34
CA GLN A 188 -3.12 -0.76 17.65
C GLN A 188 -4.46 -0.86 18.36
N ARG A 189 -5.55 -1.08 17.64
CA ARG A 189 -6.91 -1.08 18.18
C ARG A 189 -7.27 -2.30 19.02
N ARG A 190 -6.42 -3.31 19.14
CA ARG A 190 -6.60 -4.49 20.02
C ARG A 190 -6.32 -4.24 21.49
N GLY A 191 -6.17 -2.98 21.93
CA GLY A 191 -6.00 -2.62 23.34
C GLY A 191 -7.30 -2.68 24.15
N PHE A 192 -7.22 -2.29 25.41
CA PHE A 192 -8.32 -2.33 26.42
C PHE A 192 -9.63 -1.60 26.01
N MET A 193 -9.63 -0.83 24.93
CA MET A 193 -10.80 -0.13 24.38
C MET A 193 -11.35 -0.71 23.06
N ALA A 194 -10.86 -1.86 22.60
CA ALA A 194 -11.32 -2.46 21.37
C ALA A 194 -12.74 -3.01 21.51
N THR A 195 -13.66 -2.53 20.68
CA THR A 195 -15.01 -3.09 20.60
C THR A 195 -14.99 -4.49 19.96
N PRO A 196 -15.95 -5.39 20.27
CA PRO A 196 -15.98 -6.75 19.71
C PRO A 196 -15.97 -6.79 18.18
N TRP A 197 -16.60 -5.80 17.53
CA TRP A 197 -16.66 -5.70 16.05
C TRP A 197 -15.31 -5.27 15.43
N MET A 198 -14.55 -4.36 16.06
CA MET A 198 -13.20 -4.03 15.60
C MET A 198 -12.26 -5.24 15.60
N ASN A 199 -12.36 -6.09 16.63
CA ASN A 199 -11.59 -7.33 16.71
C ASN A 199 -12.00 -8.31 15.59
N ARG A 200 -13.26 -8.28 15.16
CA ARG A 200 -13.78 -9.13 14.07
C ARG A 200 -13.17 -8.72 12.73
N ASP A 201 -13.18 -7.44 12.38
CA ASP A 201 -12.62 -6.93 11.13
C ASP A 201 -11.12 -7.22 10.99
N VAL A 202 -10.37 -7.03 12.08
CA VAL A 202 -8.95 -7.39 12.12
C VAL A 202 -8.74 -8.89 11.92
N ASN A 203 -9.60 -9.73 12.51
CA ASN A 203 -9.50 -11.19 12.33
C ASN A 203 -9.81 -11.60 10.88
N VAL A 204 -10.78 -10.97 10.23
CA VAL A 204 -11.08 -11.19 8.81
C VAL A 204 -9.87 -10.80 7.96
N LEU A 205 -9.29 -9.63 8.18
CA LEU A 205 -8.08 -9.19 7.47
C LEU A 205 -6.94 -10.20 7.64
N LEU A 206 -6.65 -10.62 8.87
CA LEU A 206 -5.61 -11.59 9.17
C LEU A 206 -5.86 -12.94 8.49
N THR A 207 -7.12 -13.38 8.44
CA THR A 207 -7.51 -14.62 7.76
C THR A 207 -7.36 -14.51 6.25
N GLN A 208 -7.75 -13.37 5.67
CA GLN A 208 -7.55 -13.11 4.24
C GLN A 208 -6.06 -13.07 3.88
N MET A 209 -5.22 -12.42 4.68
CA MET A 209 -3.77 -12.42 4.49
C MET A 209 -3.18 -13.84 4.51
N GLU A 210 -3.59 -14.69 5.46
CA GLU A 210 -3.11 -16.08 5.55
C GLU A 210 -3.47 -16.90 4.31
N ASN A 211 -4.64 -16.65 3.74
CA ASN A 211 -5.17 -17.41 2.61
C ASN A 211 -4.81 -16.81 1.25
N PHE A 212 -4.27 -15.58 1.21
CA PHE A 212 -3.95 -14.89 -0.03
C PHE A 212 -2.75 -15.53 -0.71
N PRO A 213 -2.87 -15.98 -1.97
CA PRO A 213 -1.76 -16.62 -2.69
C PRO A 213 -0.79 -15.62 -3.32
N GLY A 214 -1.07 -14.32 -3.18
CA GLY A 214 -0.27 -13.21 -3.72
C GLY A 214 0.76 -12.67 -2.75
N ILE A 215 1.12 -11.41 -2.94
CA ILE A 215 2.09 -10.67 -2.14
C ILE A 215 1.36 -9.61 -1.34
N VAL A 216 1.56 -9.59 -0.05
CA VAL A 216 1.07 -8.55 0.86
C VAL A 216 2.26 -7.82 1.45
N VAL A 217 2.23 -6.51 1.42
CA VAL A 217 3.22 -5.64 2.07
C VAL A 217 2.49 -4.77 3.09
N LEU A 218 2.89 -4.85 4.33
CA LEU A 218 2.41 -4.02 5.43
C LEU A 218 3.46 -2.97 5.74
N ALA A 219 3.10 -1.68 5.75
CA ALA A 219 3.97 -0.60 6.20
C ALA A 219 3.49 -0.05 7.54
N THR A 220 4.38 0.07 8.51
CA THR A 220 4.08 0.61 9.84
C THR A 220 5.13 1.62 10.29
N ASN A 221 4.69 2.63 11.03
CA ASN A 221 5.58 3.58 11.69
C ASN A 221 6.02 3.10 13.10
N LEU A 222 5.40 2.04 13.62
CA LEU A 222 5.60 1.53 14.97
C LEU A 222 6.26 0.16 14.96
N ALA A 223 7.58 0.13 15.01
CA ALA A 223 8.37 -1.10 15.00
C ALA A 223 8.17 -2.03 16.23
N ARG A 224 7.58 -1.55 17.33
CA ARG A 224 7.55 -2.27 18.62
C ARG A 224 6.16 -2.60 19.18
N VAL A 225 5.07 -2.22 18.53
CA VAL A 225 3.71 -2.36 19.09
C VAL A 225 2.85 -3.27 18.19
N MET A 226 3.46 -4.29 17.60
CA MET A 226 2.69 -5.23 16.77
C MET A 226 2.13 -6.36 17.63
N ASP A 227 0.86 -6.70 17.38
CA ASP A 227 0.18 -7.81 18.01
C ASP A 227 0.92 -9.13 17.67
N ARG A 228 1.15 -9.99 18.70
CA ARG A 228 1.71 -11.33 18.53
C ARG A 228 0.99 -12.17 17.48
N ALA A 229 -0.27 -11.83 17.18
CA ALA A 229 -1.02 -12.48 16.12
C ALA A 229 -0.43 -12.23 14.72
N LEU A 230 0.30 -11.13 14.51
CA LEU A 230 0.99 -10.83 13.25
C LEU A 230 2.32 -11.58 13.11
N ASP A 231 3.05 -11.83 14.21
CA ASP A 231 4.37 -12.47 14.16
C ASP A 231 4.36 -13.80 13.37
N ARG A 232 3.25 -14.55 13.48
CA ARG A 232 3.10 -15.84 12.78
C ARG A 232 2.68 -15.71 11.31
N ARG A 233 2.33 -14.50 10.88
CA ARG A 233 1.79 -14.22 9.55
C ARG A 233 2.75 -13.46 8.65
N ILE A 234 3.74 -12.81 9.26
CA ILE A 234 4.82 -12.12 8.56
C ILE A 234 5.89 -13.15 8.21
N ASP A 235 6.20 -13.23 6.93
CA ASP A 235 7.23 -14.13 6.44
C ASP A 235 8.61 -13.45 6.48
N ILE A 236 8.67 -12.15 6.11
CA ILE A 236 9.91 -11.36 6.13
C ILE A 236 9.61 -9.97 6.71
N ALA A 237 10.40 -9.56 7.71
CA ALA A 237 10.36 -8.22 8.26
C ALA A 237 11.61 -7.44 7.83
N VAL A 238 11.39 -6.23 7.27
CA VAL A 238 12.45 -5.33 6.82
C VAL A 238 12.37 -4.04 7.61
N GLU A 239 13.45 -3.70 8.31
CA GLU A 239 13.53 -2.46 9.06
C GLU A 239 14.03 -1.31 8.17
N PHE A 240 13.39 -0.16 8.31
CA PHE A 240 13.73 1.09 7.63
C PHE A 240 14.17 2.13 8.66
N PRO A 241 15.43 2.10 9.11
CA PRO A 241 15.92 3.02 10.13
C PRO A 241 15.99 4.46 9.61
N VAL A 242 16.08 5.41 10.54
CA VAL A 242 16.48 6.79 10.19
C VAL A 242 17.88 6.74 9.57
N PRO A 243 18.11 7.37 8.42
CA PRO A 243 19.39 7.31 7.74
C PRO A 243 20.50 7.97 8.58
N ASP A 244 21.67 7.38 8.62
CA ASP A 244 22.88 7.96 9.19
C ASP A 244 23.42 9.12 8.32
N ALA A 245 24.46 9.81 8.74
CA ALA A 245 25.03 10.95 8.02
C ALA A 245 25.55 10.54 6.62
N ALA A 246 26.16 9.36 6.49
CA ALA A 246 26.67 8.88 5.20
C ALA A 246 25.53 8.61 4.22
N LEU A 247 24.46 7.98 4.70
CA LEU A 247 23.27 7.70 3.90
C LEU A 247 22.52 8.98 3.54
N ARG A 248 22.35 9.93 4.48
CA ARG A 248 21.74 11.25 4.20
C ARG A 248 22.48 12.01 3.12
N ARG A 249 23.83 11.99 3.13
CA ARG A 249 24.62 12.59 2.06
C ARG A 249 24.28 11.98 0.69
N LYS A 250 24.17 10.66 0.61
CA LYS A 250 23.77 9.96 -0.63
C LYS A 250 22.34 10.35 -1.04
N ILE A 251 21.42 10.49 -0.07
CA ILE A 251 20.03 10.90 -0.32
C ILE A 251 19.99 12.32 -0.88
N TYR A 252 20.71 13.29 -0.30
CA TYR A 252 20.83 14.64 -0.86
C TYR A 252 21.34 14.61 -2.32
N ALA A 253 22.43 13.88 -2.57
CA ALA A 253 23.01 13.76 -3.89
C ALA A 253 22.06 13.12 -4.92
N ARG A 254 21.18 12.23 -4.47
CA ARG A 254 20.16 11.59 -5.33
C ARG A 254 18.95 12.49 -5.60
N LEU A 255 18.51 13.26 -4.60
CA LEU A 255 17.31 14.08 -4.68
C LEU A 255 17.52 15.44 -5.35
N VAL A 256 18.74 15.94 -5.39
CA VAL A 256 19.06 17.16 -6.12
C VAL A 256 19.27 16.82 -7.59
N PRO A 257 18.44 17.35 -8.51
CA PRO A 257 18.61 17.10 -9.95
C PRO A 257 19.99 17.61 -10.43
N LYS A 258 20.57 16.91 -11.39
CA LYS A 258 21.87 17.31 -11.99
C LYS A 258 21.81 18.66 -12.68
N GLU A 259 20.65 19.03 -13.17
CA GLU A 259 20.35 20.29 -13.84
C GLU A 259 20.18 21.48 -12.86
N ALA A 260 20.06 21.18 -11.57
CA ALA A 260 19.87 22.22 -10.55
C ALA A 260 21.13 23.11 -10.46
N PRO A 261 20.99 24.46 -10.56
CA PRO A 261 22.12 25.38 -10.57
C PRO A 261 22.71 25.54 -9.17
N LEU A 262 23.51 24.57 -8.72
CA LEU A 262 24.17 24.61 -7.42
C LEU A 262 25.32 25.65 -7.45
N ALA A 263 25.38 26.49 -6.41
CA ALA A 263 26.53 27.37 -6.18
C ALA A 263 27.77 26.57 -5.78
N LYS A 264 28.94 27.09 -6.06
CA LYS A 264 30.20 26.57 -5.54
C LYS A 264 30.18 26.59 -4.00
N GLY A 265 30.59 25.48 -3.36
CA GLY A 265 30.65 25.37 -1.90
C GLY A 265 29.42 24.76 -1.23
N VAL A 266 28.45 24.25 -1.99
CA VAL A 266 27.39 23.38 -1.42
C VAL A 266 27.99 22.03 -1.06
N ASP A 267 28.00 21.71 0.23
CA ASP A 267 28.49 20.43 0.75
C ASP A 267 27.37 19.69 1.48
N PHE A 268 26.91 18.61 0.83
CA PHE A 268 25.88 17.75 1.41
C PHE A 268 26.39 16.94 2.61
N GLY A 269 27.69 16.77 2.78
CA GLY A 269 28.27 16.11 3.96
C GLY A 269 28.06 16.94 5.23
N VAL A 270 28.26 18.26 5.13
CA VAL A 270 28.00 19.20 6.23
C VAL A 270 26.51 19.21 6.61
N LEU A 271 25.61 19.27 5.62
CA LEU A 271 24.17 19.19 5.86
C LEU A 271 23.77 17.89 6.51
N ALA A 272 24.28 16.78 5.99
CA ALA A 272 23.98 15.43 6.48
C ALA A 272 24.48 15.20 7.91
N ALA A 273 25.64 15.75 8.27
CA ALA A 273 26.17 15.65 9.63
C ALA A 273 25.38 16.50 10.63
N LYS A 274 25.00 17.72 10.22
CA LYS A 274 24.33 18.68 11.10
C LYS A 274 22.85 18.36 11.33
N TYR A 275 22.13 17.86 10.30
CA TYR A 275 20.68 17.69 10.36
C TYR A 275 20.27 16.20 10.28
N PRO A 276 19.77 15.62 11.38
CA PRO A 276 19.34 14.21 11.42
C PRO A 276 17.93 14.03 10.84
N LEU A 277 17.80 14.22 9.52
CA LEU A 277 16.54 14.20 8.79
C LEU A 277 16.26 12.84 8.14
N SER A 278 14.98 12.48 8.01
CA SER A 278 14.54 11.36 7.19
C SER A 278 14.64 11.68 5.70
N GLY A 279 14.54 10.66 4.84
CA GLY A 279 14.55 10.86 3.37
C GLY A 279 13.45 11.79 2.88
N GLY A 280 12.24 11.67 3.44
CA GLY A 280 11.11 12.56 3.14
C GLY A 280 11.37 14.00 3.56
N SER A 281 11.94 14.20 4.76
CA SER A 281 12.35 15.54 5.22
C SER A 281 13.47 16.14 4.38
N ILE A 282 14.44 15.32 3.93
CA ILE A 282 15.48 15.80 2.99
C ILE A 282 14.86 16.27 1.67
N LEU A 283 13.87 15.56 1.13
CA LEU A 283 13.15 16.00 -0.07
C LEU A 283 12.48 17.37 0.14
N ASN A 284 11.87 17.60 1.31
CA ASN A 284 11.29 18.89 1.66
C ASN A 284 12.35 19.99 1.73
N VAL A 285 13.50 19.69 2.32
CA VAL A 285 14.65 20.64 2.37
C VAL A 285 15.12 20.98 0.97
N VAL A 286 15.31 20.03 0.09
CA VAL A 286 15.71 20.27 -1.31
C VAL A 286 14.72 21.17 -2.02
N ARG A 287 13.42 20.85 -1.93
CA ARG A 287 12.36 21.68 -2.53
C ARG A 287 12.33 23.09 -1.96
N GLN A 288 12.52 23.25 -0.66
CA GLN A 288 12.51 24.56 -0.01
C GLN A 288 13.76 25.37 -0.36
N ALA A 289 14.94 24.75 -0.45
CA ALA A 289 16.17 25.42 -0.89
C ALA A 289 16.02 25.97 -2.32
N MET A 290 15.41 25.21 -3.22
CA MET A 290 15.07 25.66 -4.56
C MET A 290 14.15 26.89 -4.53
N ARG A 291 13.08 26.86 -3.72
CA ARG A 291 12.17 28.01 -3.56
C ARG A 291 12.88 29.21 -3.00
N ASN A 292 13.78 29.05 -2.02
CA ASN A 292 14.58 30.14 -1.46
C ASN A 292 15.46 30.82 -2.52
N SER A 293 16.10 30.03 -3.39
CA SER A 293 16.87 30.50 -4.52
C SER A 293 16.03 31.35 -5.50
N LEU A 294 14.82 30.86 -5.85
CA LEU A 294 13.91 31.58 -6.75
C LEU A 294 13.47 32.95 -6.19
N ARG A 295 13.30 33.05 -4.87
CA ARG A 295 12.89 34.31 -4.21
C ARG A 295 13.98 35.39 -4.22
N ARG A 296 15.25 35.05 -4.44
CA ARG A 296 16.37 36.00 -4.45
C ARG A 296 16.56 36.77 -5.77
N GLY A 297 15.74 36.49 -6.80
CA GLY A 297 15.78 37.24 -8.06
C GLY A 297 16.67 36.63 -9.16
N LYS A 298 17.21 37.40 -10.05
CA LYS A 298 17.75 36.99 -11.37
C LYS A 298 18.88 35.94 -11.38
N ARG A 299 19.60 35.72 -10.29
CA ARG A 299 20.61 34.64 -10.19
C ARG A 299 20.05 33.49 -9.35
N HIS A 300 19.43 32.51 -10.02
CA HIS A 300 18.75 31.37 -9.37
C HIS A 300 19.72 30.28 -8.88
N SER A 301 20.97 30.61 -8.53
CA SER A 301 21.93 29.65 -7.98
C SER A 301 21.54 29.24 -6.56
N ILE A 302 21.41 27.95 -6.30
CA ILE A 302 21.05 27.37 -4.99
C ILE A 302 22.31 27.33 -4.13
N THR A 303 22.32 28.05 -3.04
CA THR A 303 23.49 28.19 -2.14
C THR A 303 23.39 27.28 -0.93
N MET A 304 24.52 27.12 -0.23
CA MET A 304 24.54 26.41 1.06
C MET A 304 23.58 27.05 2.08
N ASP A 305 23.49 28.38 2.10
CA ASP A 305 22.59 29.13 2.98
C ASP A 305 21.12 28.83 2.71
N ASP A 306 20.72 28.57 1.45
CA ASP A 306 19.36 28.14 1.11
C ASP A 306 19.02 26.79 1.70
N PHE A 307 19.98 25.86 1.66
CA PHE A 307 19.81 24.53 2.27
C PHE A 307 19.78 24.61 3.80
N VAL A 308 20.65 25.40 4.41
CA VAL A 308 20.70 25.58 5.87
C VAL A 308 19.37 26.16 6.38
N ARG A 309 18.89 27.24 5.76
CA ARG A 309 17.57 27.82 6.13
C ARG A 309 16.43 26.83 5.94
N ALA A 310 16.45 26.07 4.85
CA ALA A 310 15.43 25.06 4.58
C ALA A 310 15.47 23.92 5.63
N ALA A 311 16.66 23.46 6.00
CA ALA A 311 16.85 22.44 7.02
C ALA A 311 16.43 22.90 8.41
N ASP A 312 16.77 24.14 8.80
CA ASP A 312 16.34 24.74 10.07
C ASP A 312 14.80 24.84 10.13
N GLN A 313 14.14 25.22 9.01
CA GLN A 313 12.67 25.25 8.94
C GLN A 313 12.06 23.86 9.08
N GLU A 314 12.60 22.83 8.42
CA GLU A 314 12.10 21.46 8.50
C GLU A 314 12.29 20.88 9.91
N MET A 315 13.42 21.18 10.58
CA MET A 315 13.65 20.79 11.99
C MET A 315 12.64 21.45 12.93
N LYS A 316 12.36 22.75 12.77
CA LYS A 316 11.34 23.46 13.56
C LYS A 316 9.96 22.87 13.35
N LYS A 317 9.58 22.57 12.10
CA LYS A 317 8.31 21.92 11.76
C LYS A 317 8.19 20.55 12.44
N SER A 318 9.25 19.74 12.38
CA SER A 318 9.28 18.42 13.04
C SER A 318 9.12 18.54 14.55
N ALA A 319 9.77 19.52 15.17
CA ALA A 319 9.65 19.77 16.60
C ALA A 319 8.23 20.21 17.02
N LEU A 320 7.57 21.08 16.24
CA LEU A 320 6.21 21.51 16.49
C LEU A 320 5.22 20.33 16.43
N LEU A 321 5.32 19.49 15.39
CA LEU A 321 4.46 18.32 15.22
C LEU A 321 4.68 17.25 16.30
N SER A 322 5.88 17.18 16.91
CA SER A 322 6.18 16.27 18.00
C SER A 322 5.63 16.74 19.35
N THR A 323 5.44 18.06 19.54
CA THR A 323 4.92 18.64 20.79
C THR A 323 3.40 18.61 20.88
N ASP A 324 2.70 18.61 19.76
CA ASP A 324 1.23 18.55 19.75
C ASP A 324 0.67 17.24 20.33
N HIS A 325 1.39 16.13 20.21
CA HIS A 325 1.00 14.85 20.84
C HIS A 325 1.21 14.80 22.35
N LEU A 326 1.95 15.75 22.95
CA LEU A 326 2.18 15.81 24.40
C LEU A 326 1.14 16.69 25.14
N GLN A 327 0.34 17.47 24.44
CA GLN A 327 -0.68 18.34 25.04
C GLN A 327 -2.07 17.70 25.19
N GLU A 328 -2.30 16.53 24.62
CA GLU A 328 -3.53 15.76 24.78
C GLU A 328 -3.54 14.76 25.96
N ALA A 329 -2.61 14.87 26.92
CA ALA A 329 -2.74 14.13 28.15
C ALA A 329 -3.94 14.67 28.94
N PRO A 330 -4.97 13.85 29.30
CA PRO A 330 -6.15 14.32 29.99
C PRO A 330 -5.76 14.98 31.31
N ARG A 331 -6.23 16.21 31.51
CA ARG A 331 -6.17 16.88 32.82
C ARG A 331 -6.77 15.94 33.84
N ARG A 332 -5.96 15.45 34.78
CA ARG A 332 -6.45 14.74 35.97
C ARG A 332 -7.38 15.68 36.71
N GLU A 333 -8.66 15.42 36.64
CA GLU A 333 -9.64 16.02 37.55
C GLU A 333 -9.21 15.69 38.98
N ARG A 334 -8.92 16.74 39.73
CA ARG A 334 -8.76 16.62 41.19
C ARG A 334 -10.14 16.24 41.73
N ILE A 335 -10.28 14.98 42.09
CA ILE A 335 -11.38 14.53 42.93
C ILE A 335 -11.20 15.26 44.27
N ARG A 336 -12.03 16.31 44.50
CA ARG A 336 -12.18 16.89 45.81
C ARG A 336 -12.89 15.85 46.68
N GLY A 337 -12.19 15.42 47.74
CA GLY A 337 -12.76 14.55 48.76
C GLY A 337 -14.00 15.17 49.41
N TYR A 338 -14.99 14.33 49.60
CA TYR A 338 -16.03 14.57 50.58
C TYR A 338 -15.51 14.08 51.95
N ALA A 339 -15.48 15.00 52.88
CA ALA A 339 -15.39 14.72 54.30
C ALA A 339 -16.72 14.17 54.82
#